data_716721ed45b0094e9e211cea8c81fa33
#
_entry.id   716721ed45b0094e9e211cea8c81fa33
#
_cell.length_a   1.000
_cell.length_b   1.000
_cell.length_c   1.000
_cell.angle_alpha   90.00
_cell.angle_beta   90.00
_cell.angle_gamma   90.00
#
_symmetry.space_group_name_H-M   'P 1'
#
loop_
_entity.id
_entity.type
_entity.pdbx_description
1 polymer ?
#
loop_
_entity_poly.entity_id
_entity_poly.type
_entity_poly.pdbx_seq_one_letter_code
_entity_poly.pdbx_strand_id
1 'polypeptide(L)'
;MEFLVVGLNHRTSPLDVREKLTLTKSQWPQALSDMAEYGVPGVILSTCNRSEFYALEPANPQTTEQSSKLKWKGSGEDRIKQFLVDKFDVSLLDVDRFLYVHRERDCVNHLFRVASSLDSMILGEEQIIGQVREAFDIASQSENLPSSLSFLFQRALRVGRRVRRETGIGHNAMSVSKACVELAKNALGDL
;
A
#
# COMPACT_ATOMS: atom_id res chain seq x y z
N MET A 1 17.31 0.14 10.51
CA MET A 1 16.45 -0.06 9.32
C MET A 1 15.09 0.50 9.65
N GLU A 2 14.65 1.48 8.91
CA GLU A 2 13.42 2.22 9.18
C GLU A 2 12.32 1.76 8.21
N PHE A 3 11.12 1.51 8.71
CA PHE A 3 9.98 1.23 7.86
C PHE A 3 9.55 2.49 7.12
N LEU A 4 9.23 2.33 5.86
CA LEU A 4 8.80 3.38 4.96
C LEU A 4 7.58 2.93 4.17
N VAL A 5 6.60 3.82 4.01
CA VAL A 5 5.57 3.71 2.99
C VAL A 5 5.46 5.03 2.23
N VAL A 6 5.45 4.91 0.92
CA VAL A 6 5.09 5.98 -0.01
C VAL A 6 3.82 5.55 -0.72
N GLY A 7 2.81 6.39 -0.75
CA GLY A 7 1.55 6.02 -1.36
C GLY A 7 0.57 7.16 -1.52
N LEU A 8 -0.54 6.86 -2.16
CA LEU A 8 -1.70 7.73 -2.28
C LEU A 8 -2.99 6.95 -2.05
N ASN A 9 -4.04 7.65 -1.69
CA ASN A 9 -5.35 7.04 -1.48
C ASN A 9 -6.49 7.99 -1.89
N HIS A 10 -7.73 7.52 -1.71
CA HIS A 10 -8.94 8.27 -2.05
C HIS A 10 -9.09 9.63 -1.33
N ARG A 11 -8.34 9.88 -0.26
CA ARG A 11 -8.34 11.17 0.46
C ARG A 11 -7.30 12.14 -0.07
N THR A 12 -6.18 11.62 -0.57
CA THR A 12 -5.06 12.44 -1.00
C THR A 12 -5.06 12.71 -2.50
N SER A 13 -5.77 11.88 -3.28
CA SER A 13 -5.72 11.98 -4.75
C SER A 13 -7.08 11.78 -5.41
N PRO A 14 -7.36 12.49 -6.51
CA PRO A 14 -8.53 12.25 -7.35
C PRO A 14 -8.42 10.92 -8.10
N LEU A 15 -9.53 10.46 -8.67
CA LEU A 15 -9.64 9.13 -9.27
C LEU A 15 -8.68 8.94 -10.46
N ASP A 16 -8.62 9.91 -11.35
CA ASP A 16 -7.77 9.91 -12.55
C ASP A 16 -6.27 9.76 -12.24
N VAL A 17 -5.82 10.30 -11.09
CA VAL A 17 -4.43 10.13 -10.61
C VAL A 17 -4.24 8.74 -10.02
N ARG A 18 -5.20 8.24 -9.24
CA ARG A 18 -5.10 6.88 -8.66
C ARG A 18 -5.07 5.81 -9.74
N GLU A 19 -5.91 5.93 -10.77
CA GLU A 19 -5.96 4.98 -11.88
C GLU A 19 -4.62 4.86 -12.60
N LYS A 20 -3.90 5.97 -12.77
CA LYS A 20 -2.56 5.97 -13.39
C LYS A 20 -1.52 5.17 -12.57
N LEU A 21 -1.64 5.16 -11.24
CA LEU A 21 -0.72 4.46 -10.34
C LEU A 21 -1.26 3.10 -9.84
N THR A 22 -2.33 2.61 -10.46
CA THR A 22 -2.91 1.30 -10.11
C THR A 22 -2.19 0.18 -10.86
N LEU A 23 -1.85 -0.88 -10.14
CA LEU A 23 -1.30 -2.12 -10.70
C LEU A 23 -2.34 -3.23 -10.62
N THR A 24 -2.50 -3.95 -11.72
CA THR A 24 -3.25 -5.21 -11.72
C THR A 24 -2.43 -6.30 -11.01
N LYS A 25 -3.09 -7.31 -10.48
CA LYS A 25 -2.44 -8.42 -9.78
C LYS A 25 -1.38 -9.13 -10.62
N SER A 26 -1.60 -9.25 -11.91
CA SER A 26 -0.63 -9.85 -12.84
C SER A 26 0.66 -9.03 -13.00
N GLN A 27 0.60 -7.74 -12.73
CA GLN A 27 1.75 -6.84 -12.81
C GLN A 27 2.58 -6.77 -11.52
N TRP A 28 2.03 -7.23 -10.39
CA TRP A 28 2.69 -7.12 -9.08
C TRP A 28 4.05 -7.85 -9.01
N PRO A 29 4.19 -9.11 -9.48
CA PRO A 29 5.49 -9.79 -9.41
C PRO A 29 6.60 -9.02 -10.12
N GLN A 30 6.32 -8.50 -11.32
CA GLN A 30 7.30 -7.70 -12.06
C GLN A 30 7.58 -6.37 -11.35
N ALA A 31 6.56 -5.68 -10.85
CA ALA A 31 6.75 -4.42 -10.14
C ALA A 31 7.55 -4.58 -8.84
N LEU A 32 7.41 -5.71 -8.13
CA LEU A 32 8.22 -6.05 -6.96
C LEU A 32 9.68 -6.30 -7.34
N SER A 33 9.92 -6.98 -8.46
CA SER A 33 11.27 -7.16 -9.00
C SER A 33 11.90 -5.82 -9.38
N ASP A 34 11.14 -4.96 -10.06
CA ASP A 34 11.59 -3.62 -10.42
C ASP A 34 11.95 -2.81 -9.17
N MET A 35 11.08 -2.78 -8.13
CA MET A 35 11.39 -2.12 -6.86
C MET A 35 12.70 -2.60 -6.23
N ALA A 36 13.00 -3.89 -6.32
CA ALA A 36 14.26 -4.44 -5.81
C ALA A 36 15.46 -3.91 -6.59
N GLU A 37 15.35 -3.68 -7.91
CA GLU A 37 16.40 -3.05 -8.73
C GLU A 37 16.66 -1.59 -8.33
N TYR A 38 15.62 -0.87 -7.84
CA TYR A 38 15.78 0.46 -7.27
C TYR A 38 16.35 0.43 -5.84
N GLY A 39 16.61 -0.77 -5.28
CA GLY A 39 17.16 -0.95 -3.95
C GLY A 39 16.16 -0.68 -2.83
N VAL A 40 14.87 -0.82 -3.12
CA VAL A 40 13.75 -0.69 -2.18
C VAL A 40 12.82 -1.92 -2.26
N PRO A 41 13.36 -3.14 -2.07
CA PRO A 41 12.52 -4.33 -2.07
C PRO A 41 11.44 -4.23 -1.00
N GLY A 42 10.21 -4.69 -1.31
CA GLY A 42 9.11 -4.44 -0.40
C GLY A 42 7.80 -5.13 -0.73
N VAL A 43 6.70 -4.50 -0.33
CA VAL A 43 5.33 -4.95 -0.57
C VAL A 43 4.55 -3.84 -1.28
N ILE A 44 3.79 -4.21 -2.31
CA ILE A 44 2.89 -3.31 -3.04
C ILE A 44 1.46 -3.64 -2.66
N LEU A 45 0.73 -2.66 -2.11
CA LEU A 45 -0.71 -2.75 -1.88
C LEU A 45 -1.42 -1.81 -2.86
N SER A 46 -1.96 -2.37 -3.94
CA SER A 46 -2.70 -1.63 -4.96
C SER A 46 -4.14 -2.11 -5.01
N THR A 47 -5.09 -1.20 -4.80
CA THR A 47 -6.53 -1.42 -4.80
C THR A 47 -7.22 -0.29 -5.55
N CYS A 48 -8.55 -0.32 -5.72
CA CYS A 48 -9.30 0.81 -6.29
C CYS A 48 -9.18 2.11 -5.48
N ASN A 49 -8.85 2.01 -4.17
CA ASN A 49 -8.85 3.15 -3.25
C ASN A 49 -7.47 3.60 -2.80
N ARG A 50 -6.42 2.84 -3.07
CA ARG A 50 -5.03 3.16 -2.69
C ARG A 50 -4.00 2.44 -3.54
N SER A 51 -2.85 3.08 -3.70
CA SER A 51 -1.61 2.45 -4.16
C SER A 51 -0.50 2.83 -3.18
N GLU A 52 0.04 1.84 -2.48
CA GLU A 52 1.02 1.99 -1.40
C GLU A 52 2.22 1.07 -1.63
N PHE A 53 3.41 1.61 -1.45
CA PHE A 53 4.69 0.95 -1.67
C PHE A 53 5.45 0.94 -0.34
N TYR A 54 5.44 -0.22 0.31
CA TYR A 54 6.10 -0.44 1.59
C TYR A 54 7.50 -0.97 1.38
N ALA A 55 8.49 -0.33 1.99
CA ALA A 55 9.89 -0.71 1.91
C ALA A 55 10.61 -0.48 3.25
N LEU A 56 11.89 -0.76 3.27
CA LEU A 56 12.79 -0.29 4.32
C LEU A 56 13.63 0.85 3.78
N GLU A 57 13.83 1.88 4.62
CA GLU A 57 14.83 2.89 4.33
C GLU A 57 16.21 2.22 4.28
N PRO A 58 16.96 2.34 3.20
CA PRO A 58 18.28 1.75 3.12
C PRO A 58 19.19 2.32 4.22
N ALA A 59 19.90 1.46 4.93
CA ALA A 59 20.89 1.89 5.90
C ALA A 59 21.95 2.74 5.19
N ASN A 60 22.09 3.98 5.59
CA ASN A 60 23.00 5.03 5.16
C ASN A 60 23.59 4.85 3.73
N PRO A 61 23.15 5.64 2.73
CA PRO A 61 23.56 5.47 1.33
C PRO A 61 25.07 5.65 1.09
N GLN A 62 25.84 6.05 2.10
CA GLN A 62 27.28 6.31 1.97
C GLN A 62 28.21 5.18 2.45
N THR A 63 27.67 4.10 3.08
CA THR A 63 28.53 3.15 3.80
C THR A 63 28.51 1.71 3.30
N THR A 64 27.70 1.34 2.32
CA THR A 64 27.67 -0.02 1.82
C THR A 64 28.29 -0.14 0.43
N GLU A 65 29.24 -1.08 0.24
CA GLU A 65 29.79 -1.45 -1.08
C GLU A 65 28.68 -1.83 -2.08
N GLN A 66 27.51 -2.24 -1.61
CA GLN A 66 26.32 -2.46 -2.42
C GLN A 66 25.72 -1.17 -3.00
N SER A 67 25.91 0.00 -2.32
CA SER A 67 25.43 1.30 -2.83
C SER A 67 26.14 1.73 -4.11
N SER A 68 27.38 1.30 -4.31
CA SER A 68 28.18 1.64 -5.53
C SER A 68 27.68 0.91 -6.78
N LYS A 69 26.95 -0.20 -6.63
CA LYS A 69 26.37 -1.00 -7.71
C LYS A 69 24.92 -0.63 -8.02
N LEU A 70 24.24 0.09 -7.11
CA LEU A 70 22.87 0.51 -7.33
C LEU A 70 22.80 1.67 -8.33
N LYS A 71 21.99 1.50 -9.35
CA LYS A 71 21.73 2.50 -10.41
C LYS A 71 21.16 3.81 -9.83
N TRP A 72 20.52 3.74 -8.66
CA TRP A 72 19.77 4.84 -8.05
C TRP A 72 20.38 5.26 -6.72
N LYS A 73 20.55 6.58 -6.55
CA LYS A 73 21.05 7.22 -5.33
C LYS A 73 19.90 7.97 -4.65
N GLY A 74 20.01 8.23 -3.34
CA GLY A 74 19.01 8.94 -2.57
C GLY A 74 18.37 8.08 -1.48
N SER A 75 17.43 8.69 -0.76
CA SER A 75 16.63 8.03 0.28
C SER A 75 15.72 6.94 -0.31
N GLY A 76 15.15 6.09 0.53
CA GLY A 76 14.15 5.12 0.09
C GLY A 76 12.93 5.78 -0.55
N GLU A 77 12.54 6.95 -0.04
CA GLU A 77 11.49 7.78 -0.63
C GLU A 77 11.83 8.20 -2.06
N ASP A 78 13.03 8.77 -2.29
CA ASP A 78 13.48 9.21 -3.62
C ASP A 78 13.47 8.05 -4.62
N ARG A 79 13.91 6.88 -4.18
CA ARG A 79 13.96 5.66 -5.00
C ARG A 79 12.57 5.14 -5.36
N ILE A 80 11.62 5.14 -4.40
CA ILE A 80 10.23 4.77 -4.67
C ILE A 80 9.60 5.79 -5.64
N LYS A 81 9.80 7.09 -5.43
CA LYS A 81 9.30 8.13 -6.33
C LYS A 81 9.86 7.97 -7.74
N GLN A 82 11.14 7.68 -7.88
CA GLN A 82 11.74 7.44 -9.19
C GLN A 82 11.19 6.16 -9.85
N PHE A 83 11.03 5.09 -9.07
CA PHE A 83 10.35 3.89 -9.55
C PHE A 83 8.92 4.20 -10.06
N LEU A 84 8.16 5.05 -9.36
CA LEU A 84 6.82 5.45 -9.80
C LEU A 84 6.86 6.19 -11.14
N VAL A 85 7.78 7.15 -11.30
CA VAL A 85 7.97 7.90 -12.54
C VAL A 85 8.25 6.96 -13.70
N ASP A 86 9.22 6.07 -13.54
CA ASP A 86 9.67 5.19 -14.62
C ASP A 86 8.66 4.07 -14.92
N LYS A 87 7.99 3.56 -13.90
CA LYS A 87 7.04 2.44 -14.04
C LYS A 87 5.73 2.84 -14.66
N PHE A 88 5.23 4.02 -14.30
CA PHE A 88 3.89 4.49 -14.69
C PHE A 88 3.93 5.60 -15.75
N ASP A 89 5.11 5.99 -16.22
CA ASP A 89 5.30 7.07 -17.19
C ASP A 89 4.57 8.36 -16.77
N VAL A 90 4.75 8.75 -15.50
CA VAL A 90 4.14 9.94 -14.90
C VAL A 90 5.20 10.96 -14.50
N SER A 91 4.85 12.24 -14.60
CA SER A 91 5.72 13.29 -14.07
C SER A 91 5.65 13.31 -12.53
N LEU A 92 6.82 13.37 -11.88
CA LEU A 92 6.88 13.52 -10.43
C LEU A 92 6.14 14.78 -9.95
N LEU A 93 6.23 15.88 -10.70
CA LEU A 93 5.54 17.14 -10.39
C LEU A 93 4.01 16.97 -10.35
N ASP A 94 3.47 16.06 -11.16
CA ASP A 94 2.03 15.81 -11.22
C ASP A 94 1.53 14.92 -10.09
N VAL A 95 2.37 14.01 -9.58
CA VAL A 95 1.94 13.01 -8.59
C VAL A 95 2.44 13.30 -7.17
N ASP A 96 3.55 13.98 -6.98
CA ASP A 96 4.20 14.18 -5.69
C ASP A 96 3.27 14.83 -4.65
N ARG A 97 2.49 15.82 -5.06
CA ARG A 97 1.51 16.52 -4.20
C ARG A 97 0.40 15.62 -3.65
N PHE A 98 0.20 14.45 -4.24
CA PHE A 98 -0.82 13.49 -3.82
C PHE A 98 -0.24 12.34 -3.00
N LEU A 99 1.09 12.18 -3.01
CA LEU A 99 1.78 11.16 -2.26
C LEU A 99 1.90 11.56 -0.79
N TYR A 100 1.61 10.63 0.08
CA TYR A 100 2.01 10.70 1.48
C TYR A 100 3.20 9.78 1.73
N VAL A 101 3.98 10.15 2.73
CA VAL A 101 5.13 9.39 3.19
C VAL A 101 4.99 9.19 4.70
N HIS A 102 4.98 7.93 5.13
CA HIS A 102 5.05 7.62 6.56
C HIS A 102 6.32 6.80 6.83
N ARG A 103 6.98 7.12 7.95
CA ARG A 103 8.22 6.49 8.37
C ARG A 103 8.04 5.85 9.73
N GLU A 104 8.85 4.84 10.04
CA GLU A 104 8.96 4.24 11.37
C GLU A 104 7.59 3.93 11.99
N ARG A 105 7.33 4.51 13.15
CA ARG A 105 6.11 4.33 13.92
C ARG A 105 4.85 4.70 13.12
N ASP A 106 4.91 5.76 12.32
CA ASP A 106 3.75 6.20 11.54
C ASP A 106 3.45 5.24 10.39
N CYS A 107 4.48 4.65 9.76
CA CYS A 107 4.31 3.59 8.78
C CYS A 107 3.64 2.34 9.40
N VAL A 108 4.12 1.91 10.58
CA VAL A 108 3.52 0.78 11.31
C VAL A 108 2.06 1.06 11.69
N ASN A 109 1.79 2.23 12.26
CA ASN A 109 0.43 2.64 12.63
C ASN A 109 -0.49 2.71 11.41
N HIS A 110 0.00 3.27 10.31
CA HIS A 110 -0.75 3.35 9.06
C HIS A 110 -1.15 1.96 8.55
N LEU A 111 -0.19 1.02 8.43
CA LEU A 111 -0.48 -0.34 7.98
C LEU A 111 -1.48 -1.06 8.91
N PHE A 112 -1.38 -0.86 10.22
CA PHE A 112 -2.31 -1.45 11.18
C PHE A 112 -3.73 -0.87 11.02
N ARG A 113 -3.87 0.43 10.79
CA ARG A 113 -5.14 1.10 10.50
C ARG A 113 -5.76 0.59 9.20
N VAL A 114 -4.94 0.45 8.14
CA VAL A 114 -5.35 -0.11 6.85
C VAL A 114 -5.84 -1.55 7.02
N ALA A 115 -5.05 -2.42 7.64
CA ALA A 115 -5.41 -3.82 7.85
C ALA A 115 -6.63 -4.01 8.77
N SER A 116 -6.92 -3.02 9.62
CA SER A 116 -8.11 -2.99 10.49
C SER A 116 -9.32 -2.31 9.86
N SER A 117 -9.25 -1.89 8.59
CA SER A 117 -10.30 -1.15 7.87
C SER A 117 -10.67 0.20 8.51
N LEU A 118 -9.76 0.79 9.29
CA LEU A 118 -9.92 2.11 9.91
C LEU A 118 -9.55 3.26 8.95
N ASP A 119 -8.87 2.93 7.86
CA ASP A 119 -8.47 3.88 6.82
C ASP A 119 -9.07 3.52 5.45
N SER A 120 -10.19 2.83 5.43
CA SER A 120 -10.95 2.49 4.23
C SER A 120 -11.99 3.57 3.89
N MET A 121 -12.43 3.63 2.63
CA MET A 121 -13.54 4.50 2.20
C MET A 121 -14.81 4.17 2.97
N ILE A 122 -15.09 2.89 3.16
CA ILE A 122 -16.15 2.38 4.03
C ILE A 122 -15.50 1.77 5.27
N LEU A 123 -15.77 2.38 6.42
CA LEU A 123 -15.21 1.93 7.68
C LEU A 123 -15.64 0.48 7.97
N GLY A 124 -14.67 -0.37 8.28
CA GLY A 124 -14.94 -1.76 8.62
C GLY A 124 -15.15 -2.69 7.42
N GLU A 125 -14.97 -2.27 6.16
CA GLU A 125 -15.12 -3.16 5.00
C GLU A 125 -14.25 -4.42 5.12
N GLU A 126 -14.77 -5.56 4.62
CA GLU A 126 -14.07 -6.85 4.77
C GLU A 126 -12.96 -7.07 3.75
N GLN A 127 -13.04 -6.40 2.63
CA GLN A 127 -12.16 -6.69 1.50
C GLN A 127 -10.70 -6.31 1.76
N ILE A 128 -10.45 -5.21 2.48
CA ILE A 128 -9.09 -4.67 2.65
C ILE A 128 -8.14 -5.64 3.37
N ILE A 129 -8.58 -6.38 4.38
CA ILE A 129 -7.71 -7.33 5.05
C ILE A 129 -7.33 -8.51 4.14
N GLY A 130 -8.24 -8.91 3.24
CA GLY A 130 -7.96 -9.87 2.18
C GLY A 130 -6.94 -9.34 1.17
N GLN A 131 -7.07 -8.08 0.76
CA GLN A 131 -6.14 -7.40 -0.15
C GLN A 131 -4.75 -7.23 0.46
N VAL A 132 -4.66 -6.85 1.75
CA VAL A 132 -3.37 -6.78 2.48
C VAL A 132 -2.71 -8.16 2.56
N ARG A 133 -3.50 -9.22 2.81
CA ARG A 133 -2.99 -10.59 2.80
C ARG A 133 -2.44 -10.97 1.42
N GLU A 134 -3.21 -10.74 0.37
CA GLU A 134 -2.81 -11.07 -1.00
C GLU A 134 -1.55 -10.33 -1.43
N ALA A 135 -1.46 -9.03 -1.12
CA ALA A 135 -0.26 -8.23 -1.36
C ALA A 135 0.98 -8.83 -0.68
N PHE A 136 0.82 -9.24 0.59
CA PHE A 136 1.89 -9.88 1.34
C PHE A 136 2.24 -11.28 0.79
N ASP A 137 1.23 -12.10 0.45
CA ASP A 137 1.45 -13.46 -0.06
C ASP A 137 2.22 -13.41 -1.40
N ILE A 138 1.89 -12.47 -2.30
CA ILE A 138 2.64 -12.27 -3.56
C ILE A 138 4.06 -11.79 -3.28
N ALA A 139 4.25 -10.81 -2.41
CA ALA A 139 5.58 -10.31 -2.06
C ALA A 139 6.44 -11.39 -1.39
N SER A 140 5.83 -12.30 -0.62
CA SER A 140 6.53 -13.40 0.05
C SER A 140 7.09 -14.46 -0.89
N GLN A 141 6.65 -14.48 -2.16
CA GLN A 141 7.22 -15.34 -3.19
C GLN A 141 8.52 -14.77 -3.78
N SER A 142 8.83 -13.50 -3.49
CA SER A 142 10.07 -12.87 -3.89
C SER A 142 11.17 -13.17 -2.86
N GLU A 143 12.34 -13.62 -3.34
CA GLU A 143 13.53 -13.83 -2.51
C GLU A 143 14.06 -12.52 -1.89
N ASN A 144 13.62 -11.38 -2.40
CA ASN A 144 14.12 -10.06 -2.00
C ASN A 144 13.29 -9.44 -0.85
N LEU A 145 12.19 -10.06 -0.39
CA LEU A 145 11.37 -9.47 0.67
C LEU A 145 12.13 -9.45 2.01
N PRO A 146 12.39 -8.26 2.60
CA PRO A 146 13.05 -8.16 3.89
C PRO A 146 12.25 -8.86 5.01
N SER A 147 12.92 -9.63 5.86
CA SER A 147 12.28 -10.36 6.96
C SER A 147 11.53 -9.48 7.95
N SER A 148 12.01 -8.25 8.18
CA SER A 148 11.33 -7.26 9.02
C SER A 148 10.01 -6.79 8.42
N LEU A 149 9.91 -6.59 7.10
CA LEU A 149 8.63 -6.30 6.42
C LEU A 149 7.70 -7.50 6.47
N SER A 150 8.21 -8.71 6.24
CA SER A 150 7.43 -9.93 6.41
C SER A 150 6.82 -10.03 7.81
N PHE A 151 7.63 -9.78 8.85
CA PHE A 151 7.15 -9.75 10.23
C PHE A 151 6.10 -8.66 10.45
N LEU A 152 6.31 -7.44 9.94
CA LEU A 152 5.37 -6.33 10.06
C LEU A 152 4.01 -6.66 9.44
N PHE A 153 3.97 -7.20 8.22
CA PHE A 153 2.73 -7.56 7.54
C PHE A 153 1.99 -8.70 8.25
N GLN A 154 2.70 -9.73 8.73
CA GLN A 154 2.11 -10.80 9.54
C GLN A 154 1.47 -10.25 10.83
N ARG A 155 2.11 -9.27 11.48
CA ARG A 155 1.56 -8.60 12.67
C ARG A 155 0.34 -7.76 12.30
N ALA A 156 0.39 -6.99 11.22
CA ALA A 156 -0.75 -6.19 10.75
C ALA A 156 -1.99 -7.06 10.47
N LEU A 157 -1.82 -8.18 9.78
CA LEU A 157 -2.88 -9.14 9.52
C LEU A 157 -3.46 -9.76 10.81
N ARG A 158 -2.61 -10.00 11.81
CA ARG A 158 -3.06 -10.50 13.11
C ARG A 158 -3.84 -9.45 13.88
N VAL A 159 -3.36 -8.20 13.89
CA VAL A 159 -4.05 -7.07 14.51
C VAL A 159 -5.39 -6.80 13.84
N GLY A 160 -5.44 -6.74 12.50
CA GLY A 160 -6.68 -6.51 11.76
C GLY A 160 -7.75 -7.56 12.08
N ARG A 161 -7.38 -8.85 12.14
CA ARG A 161 -8.30 -9.94 12.56
C ARG A 161 -8.75 -9.79 14.00
N ARG A 162 -7.86 -9.37 14.91
CA ARG A 162 -8.17 -9.16 16.30
C ARG A 162 -9.16 -8.00 16.48
N VAL A 163 -8.91 -6.87 15.83
CA VAL A 163 -9.80 -5.70 15.85
C VAL A 163 -11.20 -6.10 15.39
N ARG A 164 -11.33 -6.84 14.28
CA ARG A 164 -12.64 -7.31 13.81
C ARG A 164 -13.36 -8.23 14.77
N ARG A 165 -12.65 -9.12 15.46
CA ARG A 165 -13.24 -10.06 16.40
C ARG A 165 -13.64 -9.40 17.72
N GLU A 166 -12.85 -8.42 18.21
CA GLU A 166 -12.97 -7.84 19.55
C GLU A 166 -13.71 -6.49 19.55
N THR A 167 -14.08 -5.96 18.37
CA THR A 167 -14.83 -4.70 18.26
C THR A 167 -16.00 -4.85 17.30
N GLY A 168 -16.96 -3.90 17.37
CA GLY A 168 -18.11 -3.86 16.47
C GLY A 168 -17.81 -3.38 15.05
N ILE A 169 -16.55 -3.16 14.67
CA ILE A 169 -16.18 -2.54 13.40
C ILE A 169 -16.65 -3.34 12.16
N GLY A 170 -16.79 -4.66 12.30
CA GLY A 170 -17.26 -5.53 11.22
C GLY A 170 -18.78 -5.73 11.19
N HIS A 171 -19.52 -5.39 12.25
CA HIS A 171 -20.92 -5.77 12.39
C HIS A 171 -21.86 -4.96 11.50
N ASN A 172 -21.52 -3.72 11.18
CA ASN A 172 -22.32 -2.82 10.34
C ASN A 172 -21.59 -2.40 9.06
N ALA A 173 -20.49 -3.08 8.71
CA ALA A 173 -19.74 -2.76 7.51
C ALA A 173 -20.56 -3.12 6.27
N MET A 174 -21.10 -2.12 5.62
CA MET A 174 -21.67 -2.29 4.28
C MET A 174 -20.54 -2.38 3.25
N SER A 175 -20.60 -3.36 2.36
CA SER A 175 -19.77 -3.30 1.15
C SER A 175 -20.22 -2.12 0.28
N VAL A 176 -19.33 -1.59 -0.57
CA VAL A 176 -19.69 -0.55 -1.55
C VAL A 176 -20.92 -0.95 -2.35
N SER A 177 -20.98 -2.21 -2.80
CA SER A 177 -22.12 -2.76 -3.53
C SER A 177 -23.42 -2.71 -2.72
N LYS A 178 -23.38 -3.06 -1.43
CA LYS A 178 -24.56 -3.00 -0.55
C LYS A 178 -24.99 -1.57 -0.28
N ALA A 179 -24.05 -0.64 -0.11
CA ALA A 179 -24.33 0.78 0.04
C ALA A 179 -24.98 1.35 -1.23
N CYS A 180 -24.50 0.98 -2.43
CA CYS A 180 -25.10 1.38 -3.70
C CYS A 180 -26.53 0.85 -3.85
N VAL A 181 -26.79 -0.41 -3.48
CA VAL A 181 -28.14 -1.00 -3.53
C VAL A 181 -29.08 -0.27 -2.56
N GLU A 182 -28.65 0.03 -1.35
CA GLU A 182 -29.46 0.78 -0.38
C GLU A 182 -29.76 2.21 -0.84
N LEU A 183 -28.74 2.90 -1.40
CA LEU A 183 -28.94 4.22 -2.00
C LEU A 183 -29.93 4.18 -3.17
N ALA A 184 -29.81 3.18 -4.05
CA ALA A 184 -30.72 2.98 -5.17
C ALA A 184 -32.16 2.72 -4.69
N LYS A 185 -32.35 1.86 -3.69
CA LYS A 185 -33.68 1.64 -3.07
C LYS A 185 -34.27 2.89 -2.47
N ASN A 186 -33.45 3.69 -1.74
CA ASN A 186 -33.92 4.95 -1.16
C ASN A 186 -34.26 6.00 -2.20
N ALA A 187 -33.59 6.01 -3.36
CA ALA A 187 -33.80 6.99 -4.42
C ALA A 187 -34.93 6.61 -5.39
N LEU A 188 -35.12 5.31 -5.63
CA LEU A 188 -36.01 4.78 -6.68
C LEU A 188 -37.26 4.08 -6.11
N GLY A 189 -37.31 3.86 -4.79
CA GLY A 189 -38.34 3.03 -4.16
C GLY A 189 -37.97 1.53 -4.28
N ASP A 190 -38.86 0.67 -3.72
CA ASP A 190 -38.69 -0.78 -3.85
C ASP A 190 -38.70 -1.19 -5.34
N LEU A 191 -37.58 -1.77 -5.75
CA LEU A 191 -37.38 -2.36 -7.06
C LEU A 191 -38.03 -3.73 -7.12
#